data_389657ee95362c7cec6ade50c603ae30
#
_entry.id   389657ee95362c7cec6ade50c603ae30
#
_cell.length_a   1.000
_cell.length_b   1.000
_cell.length_c   1.000
_cell.angle_alpha   90.00
_cell.angle_beta   90.00
_cell.angle_gamma   90.00
#
_symmetry.space_group_name_H-M   'P 1'
#
loop_
_entity.id
_entity.type
_entity.pdbx_description
1 polymer ?
#
loop_
_entity_poly.entity_id
_entity_poly.type
_entity_poly.pdbx_seq_one_letter_code
_entity_poly.pdbx_strand_id
1 'polypeptide(L)'
;MIPPKPGKTKQAPRRSKTALASISEVSRMPVARWLQLQQSVHDLLIAEEADGFVANLDAIHAEIDLQMRHHADATLTTLIYLGATEINLYSATHSVLVGAVCALVAGQTLAWSASDCDAVAKAALSMNIEMTALQDHLARQSLRPSAEQQRLIDLHCVLGADLLAEFGVKDKLWLDAVRHHHDKTPGPLAAREPFSRLARLIERVDVYAARMAPREGRSPLPPEMAMSSCRLDENGQIDEAGQAVIDTLGKYPPGSAVRLSNGESGIVVSRSVSAEAPKVVALIGADGKALPSPTLRDTGLKQFRVLQSTAHGSLGGAANLEKILRLI
;
A
#
# COMPACT_ATOMS: atom_id res chain seq x y z
N MET A 1 -10.33 89.29 -4.74
CA MET A 1 -10.84 87.90 -4.49
C MET A 1 -9.97 86.92 -5.27
N ILE A 2 -9.20 86.13 -4.52
CA ILE A 2 -8.29 85.13 -5.05
C ILE A 2 -9.00 83.78 -4.99
N PRO A 3 -9.06 82.97 -6.07
CA PRO A 3 -9.73 81.66 -6.01
C PRO A 3 -8.86 80.60 -5.27
N PRO A 4 -9.45 79.62 -4.60
CA PRO A 4 -8.74 78.65 -3.84
C PRO A 4 -8.10 77.55 -4.74
N LYS A 5 -6.91 77.09 -4.26
CA LYS A 5 -6.13 76.02 -4.91
C LYS A 5 -6.89 74.67 -4.83
N PRO A 6 -6.75 73.82 -5.87
CA PRO A 6 -7.35 72.46 -5.83
C PRO A 6 -6.62 71.53 -4.89
N GLY A 7 -7.43 70.78 -4.12
CA GLY A 7 -6.97 69.82 -3.12
C GLY A 7 -6.27 68.58 -3.72
N LYS A 8 -5.24 68.11 -3.05
CA LYS A 8 -4.49 66.90 -3.36
C LYS A 8 -5.39 65.65 -3.13
N THR A 9 -5.68 64.95 -4.20
CA THR A 9 -6.31 63.65 -4.16
C THR A 9 -5.37 62.62 -3.50
N LYS A 10 -5.79 62.03 -2.37
CA LYS A 10 -5.10 60.92 -1.72
C LYS A 10 -5.25 59.68 -2.59
N GLN A 11 -4.12 59.20 -3.13
CA GLN A 11 -4.04 57.89 -3.75
C GLN A 11 -4.29 56.83 -2.69
N ALA A 12 -5.26 55.91 -2.97
CA ALA A 12 -5.50 54.71 -2.18
C ALA A 12 -4.29 53.77 -2.24
N PRO A 13 -3.94 53.04 -1.17
CA PRO A 13 -2.81 52.14 -1.17
C PRO A 13 -3.04 51.00 -2.16
N ARG A 14 -2.07 50.83 -3.09
CA ARG A 14 -2.01 49.63 -3.97
C ARG A 14 -1.99 48.38 -3.12
N ARG A 15 -3.05 47.56 -3.18
CA ARG A 15 -3.04 46.22 -2.66
C ARG A 15 -1.90 45.44 -3.31
N SER A 16 -0.90 45.11 -2.51
CA SER A 16 0.13 44.13 -2.81
C SER A 16 -0.58 42.84 -3.27
N LYS A 17 -0.36 42.43 -4.50
CA LYS A 17 -0.65 41.09 -4.95
C LYS A 17 0.34 40.16 -4.22
N THR A 18 -0.03 39.66 -3.08
CA THR A 18 0.69 38.56 -2.44
C THR A 18 0.75 37.44 -3.47
N ALA A 19 1.94 37.16 -3.94
CA ALA A 19 2.21 36.03 -4.80
C ALA A 19 1.67 34.78 -4.07
N LEU A 20 0.66 34.12 -4.64
CA LEU A 20 0.36 32.76 -4.33
C LEU A 20 1.64 31.97 -4.58
N ALA A 21 2.31 31.58 -3.50
CA ALA A 21 3.41 30.63 -3.57
C ALA A 21 2.88 29.45 -4.38
N SER A 22 3.51 29.17 -5.52
CA SER A 22 3.24 27.97 -6.29
C SER A 22 3.40 26.79 -5.33
N ILE A 23 2.31 26.07 -5.06
CA ILE A 23 2.37 24.76 -4.41
C ILE A 23 3.29 23.98 -5.33
N SER A 24 4.51 23.67 -4.88
CA SER A 24 5.42 22.82 -5.62
C SER A 24 4.73 21.50 -5.82
N GLU A 25 4.51 21.13 -7.07
CA GLU A 25 3.88 19.87 -7.43
C GLU A 25 4.73 18.74 -6.82
N VAL A 26 4.12 17.91 -5.97
CA VAL A 26 4.83 16.79 -5.35
C VAL A 26 5.24 15.83 -6.46
N SER A 27 6.54 15.63 -6.64
CA SER A 27 7.04 14.70 -7.64
C SER A 27 6.76 13.26 -7.22
N ARG A 28 6.43 12.43 -8.21
CA ARG A 28 6.30 10.99 -7.99
C ARG A 28 7.64 10.39 -7.58
N MET A 29 7.61 9.55 -6.56
CA MET A 29 8.79 8.85 -6.05
C MET A 29 9.33 7.84 -7.09
N PRO A 30 10.62 7.89 -7.45
CA PRO A 30 11.23 6.91 -8.35
C PRO A 30 11.36 5.55 -7.67
N VAL A 31 11.42 4.46 -8.45
CA VAL A 31 11.54 3.08 -7.92
C VAL A 31 12.76 2.92 -7.01
N ALA A 32 13.89 3.52 -7.38
CA ALA A 32 15.10 3.47 -6.56
C ALA A 32 14.88 4.02 -5.13
N ARG A 33 14.08 5.08 -4.99
CA ARG A 33 13.74 5.64 -3.67
C ARG A 33 12.81 4.71 -2.88
N TRP A 34 11.86 4.03 -3.55
CA TRP A 34 11.04 3.00 -2.91
C TRP A 34 11.88 1.85 -2.36
N LEU A 35 12.88 1.39 -3.10
CA LEU A 35 13.81 0.35 -2.63
C LEU A 35 14.65 0.83 -1.44
N GLN A 36 15.12 2.08 -1.45
CA GLN A 36 15.81 2.68 -0.30
C GLN A 36 14.89 2.79 0.93
N LEU A 37 13.62 3.17 0.73
CA LEU A 37 12.65 3.27 1.81
C LEU A 37 12.38 1.90 2.42
N GLN A 38 12.25 0.84 1.60
CA GLN A 38 12.12 -0.53 2.08
C GLN A 38 13.33 -0.97 2.90
N GLN A 39 14.56 -0.63 2.45
CA GLN A 39 15.75 -0.88 3.24
C GLN A 39 15.72 -0.14 4.58
N SER A 40 15.33 1.14 4.59
CA SER A 40 15.19 1.92 5.83
C SER A 40 14.15 1.33 6.78
N VAL A 41 13.03 0.83 6.25
CA VAL A 41 12.01 0.11 7.05
C VAL A 41 12.58 -1.17 7.63
N HIS A 42 13.28 -1.97 6.82
CA HIS A 42 13.92 -3.20 7.29
C HIS A 42 14.90 -2.92 8.44
N ASP A 43 15.82 -1.97 8.21
CA ASP A 43 16.84 -1.60 9.20
C ASP A 43 16.22 -1.09 10.51
N LEU A 44 15.11 -0.33 10.42
CA LEU A 44 14.37 0.14 11.57
C LEU A 44 13.68 -0.99 12.33
N LEU A 45 13.06 -1.94 11.62
CA LEU A 45 12.30 -3.04 12.24
C LEU A 45 13.19 -4.14 12.85
N ILE A 46 14.47 -4.24 12.46
CA ILE A 46 15.44 -5.17 13.06
C ILE A 46 16.36 -4.49 14.08
N ALA A 47 16.18 -3.18 14.33
CA ALA A 47 17.01 -2.45 15.29
C ALA A 47 16.83 -3.01 16.71
N GLU A 48 17.94 -3.17 17.41
CA GLU A 48 17.95 -3.62 18.81
C GLU A 48 17.78 -2.45 19.80
N GLU A 49 17.95 -1.21 19.33
CA GLU A 49 17.92 0.00 20.15
C GLU A 49 16.68 0.85 19.84
N ALA A 50 16.09 1.42 20.90
CA ALA A 50 14.90 2.26 20.83
C ALA A 50 15.17 3.68 20.28
N ASP A 51 16.43 4.11 20.21
CA ASP A 51 16.78 5.51 19.95
C ASP A 51 16.27 5.96 18.58
N GLY A 52 15.39 6.97 18.62
CA GLY A 52 14.81 7.55 17.41
C GLY A 52 13.77 6.69 16.68
N PHE A 53 13.39 5.51 17.19
CA PHE A 53 12.47 4.58 16.50
C PHE A 53 11.18 5.25 16.05
N VAL A 54 10.45 5.90 16.99
CA VAL A 54 9.17 6.55 16.69
C VAL A 54 9.33 7.67 15.65
N ALA A 55 10.37 8.51 15.81
CA ALA A 55 10.62 9.62 14.88
C ALA A 55 10.98 9.12 13.46
N ASN A 56 11.75 8.05 13.37
CA ASN A 56 12.11 7.44 12.09
C ASN A 56 10.90 6.80 11.40
N LEU A 57 10.05 6.10 12.16
CA LEU A 57 8.83 5.50 11.64
C LEU A 57 7.82 6.57 11.20
N ASP A 58 7.70 7.66 11.96
CA ASP A 58 6.88 8.82 11.58
C ASP A 58 7.37 9.45 10.28
N ALA A 59 8.67 9.60 10.07
CA ALA A 59 9.25 10.13 8.83
C ALA A 59 8.98 9.21 7.63
N ILE A 60 9.14 7.89 7.81
CA ILE A 60 8.83 6.88 6.79
C ILE A 60 7.34 6.92 6.44
N HIS A 61 6.47 6.91 7.45
CA HIS A 61 5.03 7.00 7.24
C HIS A 61 4.63 8.27 6.49
N ALA A 62 5.17 9.43 6.88
CA ALA A 62 4.89 10.70 6.21
C ALA A 62 5.29 10.69 4.72
N GLU A 63 6.42 10.06 4.37
CA GLU A 63 6.86 9.93 2.97
C GLU A 63 5.91 9.04 2.16
N ILE A 64 5.47 7.91 2.72
CA ILE A 64 4.48 7.01 2.10
C ILE A 64 3.14 7.72 1.92
N ASP A 65 2.63 8.36 2.96
CA ASP A 65 1.35 9.07 2.96
C ASP A 65 1.34 10.21 1.93
N LEU A 66 2.43 10.97 1.83
CA LEU A 66 2.58 12.01 0.82
C LEU A 66 2.43 11.45 -0.60
N GLN A 67 3.07 10.33 -0.90
CA GLN A 67 2.96 9.67 -2.20
C GLN A 67 1.57 9.07 -2.44
N MET A 68 0.94 8.50 -1.42
CA MET A 68 -0.43 7.98 -1.50
C MET A 68 -1.45 9.09 -1.77
N ARG A 69 -1.30 10.26 -1.16
CA ARG A 69 -2.21 11.40 -1.39
C ARG A 69 -2.10 11.99 -2.79
N HIS A 70 -0.89 12.09 -3.33
CA HIS A 70 -0.64 12.77 -4.61
C HIS A 70 -0.55 11.83 -5.81
N HIS A 71 -0.14 10.58 -5.59
CA HIS A 71 0.15 9.59 -6.63
C HIS A 71 -0.35 8.19 -6.28
N ALA A 72 -1.59 8.07 -5.76
CA ALA A 72 -2.12 6.82 -5.23
C ALA A 72 -1.95 5.62 -6.18
N ASP A 73 -2.34 5.75 -7.45
CA ASP A 73 -2.29 4.63 -8.39
C ASP A 73 -0.86 4.25 -8.78
N ALA A 74 0.05 5.22 -8.91
CA ALA A 74 1.47 4.95 -9.16
C ALA A 74 2.13 4.29 -7.94
N THR A 75 1.78 4.75 -6.73
CA THR A 75 2.24 4.15 -5.47
C THR A 75 1.74 2.72 -5.34
N LEU A 76 0.45 2.46 -5.54
CA LEU A 76 -0.11 1.11 -5.54
C LEU A 76 0.54 0.23 -6.61
N THR A 77 0.72 0.75 -7.84
CA THR A 77 1.41 0.02 -8.92
C THR A 77 2.79 -0.44 -8.46
N THR A 78 3.55 0.46 -7.81
CA THR A 78 4.89 0.15 -7.32
C THR A 78 4.84 -0.88 -6.19
N LEU A 79 4.06 -0.63 -5.15
CA LEU A 79 4.06 -1.46 -3.95
C LEU A 79 3.48 -2.86 -4.20
N ILE A 80 2.39 -2.97 -4.98
CA ILE A 80 1.79 -4.26 -5.32
C ILE A 80 2.70 -5.05 -6.26
N TYR A 81 3.35 -4.38 -7.24
CA TYR A 81 4.32 -5.03 -8.11
C TYR A 81 5.52 -5.57 -7.30
N LEU A 82 6.13 -4.75 -6.43
CA LEU A 82 7.24 -5.18 -5.58
C LEU A 82 6.81 -6.29 -4.61
N GLY A 83 5.64 -6.14 -3.97
CA GLY A 83 5.07 -7.16 -3.08
C GLY A 83 4.81 -8.51 -3.75
N ALA A 84 4.56 -8.52 -5.08
CA ALA A 84 4.31 -9.73 -5.85
C ALA A 84 5.56 -10.32 -6.53
N THR A 85 6.70 -9.61 -6.52
CA THR A 85 7.90 -10.03 -7.27
C THR A 85 9.16 -10.07 -6.41
N GLU A 86 9.23 -9.30 -5.33
CA GLU A 86 10.44 -9.17 -4.52
C GLU A 86 10.39 -10.13 -3.32
N ILE A 87 11.39 -10.98 -3.18
CA ILE A 87 11.56 -11.90 -2.06
C ILE A 87 12.62 -11.42 -1.06
N ASN A 88 13.56 -10.58 -1.52
CA ASN A 88 14.52 -9.93 -0.65
C ASN A 88 13.83 -8.81 0.12
N LEU A 89 14.18 -8.63 1.39
CA LEU A 89 13.48 -7.67 2.25
C LEU A 89 11.95 -7.91 2.27
N TYR A 90 11.55 -9.19 2.29
CA TYR A 90 10.14 -9.59 2.27
C TYR A 90 9.35 -8.87 3.37
N SER A 91 9.87 -8.87 4.59
CA SER A 91 9.23 -8.25 5.76
C SER A 91 8.95 -6.75 5.56
N ALA A 92 9.95 -6.00 5.10
CA ALA A 92 9.82 -4.57 4.86
C ALA A 92 8.89 -4.26 3.68
N THR A 93 9.00 -4.99 2.57
CA THR A 93 8.11 -4.86 1.41
C THR A 93 6.65 -5.10 1.81
N HIS A 94 6.44 -6.12 2.62
CA HIS A 94 5.13 -6.48 3.16
C HIS A 94 4.58 -5.37 4.08
N SER A 95 5.37 -4.90 5.04
CA SER A 95 4.97 -3.85 5.99
C SER A 95 4.60 -2.54 5.28
N VAL A 96 5.40 -2.09 4.31
CA VAL A 96 5.11 -0.88 3.53
C VAL A 96 3.82 -1.03 2.74
N LEU A 97 3.61 -2.17 2.07
CA LEU A 97 2.39 -2.44 1.32
C LEU A 97 1.16 -2.46 2.23
N VAL A 98 1.22 -3.19 3.35
CA VAL A 98 0.08 -3.29 4.29
C VAL A 98 -0.24 -1.94 4.89
N GLY A 99 0.77 -1.18 5.34
CA GLY A 99 0.58 0.17 5.91
C GLY A 99 -0.07 1.14 4.92
N ALA A 100 0.44 1.19 3.68
CA ALA A 100 -0.10 2.05 2.63
C ALA A 100 -1.54 1.70 2.25
N VAL A 101 -1.85 0.40 2.11
CA VAL A 101 -3.21 -0.06 1.76
C VAL A 101 -4.16 0.17 2.92
N CYS A 102 -3.79 -0.10 4.17
CA CYS A 102 -4.62 0.17 5.35
C CYS A 102 -5.00 1.65 5.45
N ALA A 103 -4.02 2.57 5.31
CA ALA A 103 -4.29 4.01 5.31
C ALA A 103 -5.27 4.43 4.22
N LEU A 104 -5.07 3.90 3.00
CA LEU A 104 -5.94 4.20 1.86
C LEU A 104 -7.38 3.72 2.07
N VAL A 105 -7.55 2.47 2.52
CA VAL A 105 -8.87 1.88 2.77
C VAL A 105 -9.58 2.60 3.91
N ALA A 106 -8.86 2.87 5.00
CA ALA A 106 -9.39 3.59 6.16
C ALA A 106 -9.92 4.98 5.77
N GLY A 107 -9.15 5.74 4.98
CA GLY A 107 -9.52 7.09 4.58
C GLY A 107 -10.55 7.15 3.46
N GLN A 108 -10.38 6.36 2.39
CA GLN A 108 -11.23 6.50 1.19
C GLN A 108 -12.55 5.75 1.27
N THR A 109 -12.56 4.55 1.84
CA THR A 109 -13.75 3.68 1.83
C THR A 109 -14.45 3.64 3.18
N LEU A 110 -13.67 3.53 4.27
CA LEU A 110 -14.25 3.47 5.62
C LEU A 110 -14.48 4.86 6.22
N ALA A 111 -13.95 5.92 5.61
CA ALA A 111 -14.10 7.31 6.02
C ALA A 111 -13.71 7.54 7.51
N TRP A 112 -12.65 6.86 7.97
CA TRP A 112 -12.15 7.02 9.33
C TRP A 112 -11.48 8.38 9.53
N SER A 113 -11.34 8.79 10.79
CA SER A 113 -10.67 10.03 11.14
C SER A 113 -9.19 10.02 10.70
N ALA A 114 -8.60 11.20 10.51
CA ALA A 114 -7.18 11.30 10.17
C ALA A 114 -6.27 10.64 11.21
N SER A 115 -6.65 10.73 12.51
CA SER A 115 -5.92 10.06 13.58
C SER A 115 -6.02 8.53 13.51
N ASP A 116 -7.19 7.98 13.17
CA ASP A 116 -7.35 6.53 13.01
C ASP A 116 -6.60 6.02 11.77
N CYS A 117 -6.59 6.80 10.67
CA CYS A 117 -5.80 6.49 9.48
C CYS A 117 -4.29 6.48 9.77
N ASP A 118 -3.80 7.45 10.55
CA ASP A 118 -2.41 7.51 10.98
C ASP A 118 -2.05 6.31 11.89
N ALA A 119 -2.89 6.03 12.88
CA ALA A 119 -2.68 4.93 13.80
C ALA A 119 -2.68 3.56 13.10
N VAL A 120 -3.64 3.29 12.18
CA VAL A 120 -3.69 2.02 11.45
C VAL A 120 -2.50 1.84 10.52
N ALA A 121 -2.03 2.92 9.87
CA ALA A 121 -0.85 2.87 9.01
C ALA A 121 0.42 2.51 9.78
N LYS A 122 0.66 3.19 10.92
CA LYS A 122 1.82 2.94 11.79
C LYS A 122 1.76 1.56 12.44
N ALA A 123 0.58 1.14 12.89
CA ALA A 123 0.37 -0.20 13.41
C ALA A 123 0.70 -1.26 12.36
N ALA A 124 0.21 -1.10 11.13
CA ALA A 124 0.48 -2.03 10.03
C ALA A 124 1.95 -2.03 9.58
N LEU A 125 2.62 -0.86 9.58
CA LEU A 125 4.07 -0.76 9.31
C LEU A 125 4.93 -1.51 10.33
N SER A 126 4.48 -1.62 11.58
CA SER A 126 5.25 -2.19 12.68
C SER A 126 4.69 -3.48 13.27
N MET A 127 3.57 -4.02 12.72
CA MET A 127 2.86 -5.16 13.28
C MET A 127 3.72 -6.42 13.47
N ASN A 128 4.74 -6.59 12.63
CA ASN A 128 5.62 -7.76 12.62
C ASN A 128 7.02 -7.48 13.17
N ILE A 129 7.21 -6.39 13.93
CA ILE A 129 8.54 -5.98 14.42
C ILE A 129 9.28 -7.13 15.12
N GLU A 130 8.59 -7.89 15.97
CA GLU A 130 9.19 -9.00 16.73
C GLU A 130 9.56 -10.22 15.86
N MET A 131 8.95 -10.32 14.66
CA MET A 131 9.24 -11.45 13.78
C MET A 131 9.84 -11.05 12.42
N THR A 132 10.37 -9.83 12.28
CA THR A 132 10.90 -9.31 11.01
C THR A 132 11.97 -10.25 10.41
N ALA A 133 13.01 -10.60 11.16
CA ALA A 133 14.04 -11.51 10.70
C ALA A 133 13.53 -12.94 10.44
N LEU A 134 12.61 -13.42 11.29
CA LEU A 134 11.96 -14.71 11.10
C LEU A 134 11.09 -14.71 9.83
N GLN A 135 10.36 -13.63 9.57
CA GLN A 135 9.51 -13.50 8.38
C GLN A 135 10.32 -13.55 7.09
N ASP A 136 11.48 -12.87 7.04
CA ASP A 136 12.42 -12.94 5.91
C ASP A 136 13.03 -14.35 5.75
N HIS A 137 13.34 -15.02 6.85
CA HIS A 137 13.80 -16.41 6.82
C HIS A 137 12.73 -17.35 6.26
N LEU A 138 11.50 -17.25 6.78
CA LEU A 138 10.37 -18.07 6.35
C LEU A 138 9.98 -17.85 4.88
N ALA A 139 10.19 -16.65 4.35
CA ALA A 139 9.95 -16.38 2.93
C ALA A 139 10.86 -17.21 2.00
N ARG A 140 12.08 -17.54 2.47
CA ARG A 140 13.09 -18.33 1.75
C ARG A 140 13.12 -19.81 2.17
N GLN A 141 12.28 -20.20 3.12
CA GLN A 141 12.19 -21.56 3.61
C GLN A 141 11.16 -22.35 2.81
N SER A 142 11.55 -23.50 2.23
CA SER A 142 10.62 -24.40 1.51
C SER A 142 9.80 -25.30 2.45
N LEU A 143 10.34 -25.59 3.64
CA LEU A 143 9.68 -26.42 4.64
C LEU A 143 8.66 -25.62 5.46
N ARG A 144 7.70 -26.32 6.04
CA ARG A 144 6.79 -25.72 7.03
C ARG A 144 7.58 -25.19 8.23
N PRO A 145 7.08 -24.17 8.92
CA PRO A 145 7.68 -23.70 10.16
C PRO A 145 7.90 -24.85 11.16
N SER A 146 9.05 -24.85 11.82
CA SER A 146 9.30 -25.74 12.97
C SER A 146 8.37 -25.37 14.13
N ALA A 147 8.27 -26.24 15.15
CA ALA A 147 7.50 -25.95 16.34
C ALA A 147 7.97 -24.68 17.07
N GLU A 148 9.28 -24.41 17.08
CA GLU A 148 9.85 -23.20 17.66
C GLU A 148 9.49 -21.96 16.84
N GLN A 149 9.66 -22.00 15.52
CA GLN A 149 9.24 -20.92 14.62
C GLN A 149 7.72 -20.64 14.74
N GLN A 150 6.90 -21.69 14.83
CA GLN A 150 5.46 -21.54 15.01
C GLN A 150 5.12 -20.83 16.33
N ARG A 151 5.83 -21.16 17.42
CA ARG A 151 5.64 -20.48 18.70
C ARG A 151 5.98 -18.98 18.61
N LEU A 152 7.05 -18.61 17.91
CA LEU A 152 7.38 -17.19 17.68
C LEU A 152 6.30 -16.50 16.84
N ILE A 153 5.81 -17.16 15.78
CA ILE A 153 4.69 -16.66 14.98
C ILE A 153 3.45 -16.45 15.86
N ASP A 154 3.12 -17.37 16.76
CA ASP A 154 1.92 -17.27 17.60
C ASP A 154 2.03 -16.14 18.65
N LEU A 155 3.23 -15.76 19.06
CA LEU A 155 3.47 -14.77 20.10
C LEU A 155 3.77 -13.36 19.56
N HIS A 156 4.10 -13.21 18.28
CA HIS A 156 4.65 -11.96 17.75
C HIS A 156 3.77 -10.73 17.94
N CYS A 157 2.44 -10.89 17.95
CA CYS A 157 1.51 -9.77 18.15
C CYS A 157 1.68 -9.16 19.55
N VAL A 158 1.74 -10.02 20.58
CA VAL A 158 1.86 -9.59 21.97
C VAL A 158 3.25 -9.04 22.22
N LEU A 159 4.30 -9.79 21.86
CA LEU A 159 5.67 -9.39 22.05
C LEU A 159 6.02 -8.14 21.22
N GLY A 160 5.51 -8.01 20.01
CA GLY A 160 5.70 -6.84 19.17
C GLY A 160 5.07 -5.57 19.75
N ALA A 161 3.87 -5.67 20.33
CA ALA A 161 3.25 -4.53 20.99
C ALA A 161 4.02 -4.13 22.27
N ASP A 162 4.55 -5.10 23.03
CA ASP A 162 5.38 -4.85 24.21
C ASP A 162 6.70 -4.17 23.79
N LEU A 163 7.38 -4.68 22.78
CA LEU A 163 8.62 -4.10 22.23
C LEU A 163 8.40 -2.67 21.70
N LEU A 164 7.28 -2.41 21.00
CA LEU A 164 6.95 -1.05 20.54
C LEU A 164 6.74 -0.08 21.70
N ALA A 165 6.13 -0.54 22.80
CA ALA A 165 5.99 0.27 24.01
C ALA A 165 7.36 0.58 24.65
N GLU A 166 8.27 -0.37 24.69
CA GLU A 166 9.68 -0.21 25.13
C GLU A 166 10.42 0.77 24.21
N PHE A 167 10.16 0.73 22.90
CA PHE A 167 10.72 1.64 21.90
C PHE A 167 10.08 3.04 21.90
N GLY A 168 9.19 3.31 22.87
CA GLY A 168 8.66 4.63 23.16
C GLY A 168 7.34 4.97 22.47
N VAL A 169 6.68 4.03 21.82
CA VAL A 169 5.32 4.23 21.30
C VAL A 169 4.37 4.48 22.49
N LYS A 170 3.66 5.63 22.47
CA LYS A 170 2.70 6.03 23.51
C LYS A 170 1.24 5.92 23.06
N ASP A 171 1.02 5.81 21.75
CA ASP A 171 -0.32 5.68 21.18
C ASP A 171 -0.90 4.29 21.51
N LYS A 172 -1.87 4.30 22.44
CA LYS A 172 -2.53 3.07 22.88
C LYS A 172 -3.33 2.41 21.75
N LEU A 173 -3.90 3.20 20.84
CA LEU A 173 -4.66 2.69 19.71
C LEU A 173 -3.75 1.89 18.76
N TRP A 174 -2.57 2.43 18.48
CA TRP A 174 -1.54 1.74 17.69
C TRP A 174 -1.07 0.44 18.38
N LEU A 175 -0.67 0.49 19.65
CA LEU A 175 -0.19 -0.68 20.41
C LEU A 175 -1.23 -1.79 20.48
N ASP A 176 -2.48 -1.45 20.80
CA ASP A 176 -3.55 -2.43 20.90
C ASP A 176 -3.95 -3.00 19.52
N ALA A 177 -3.86 -2.19 18.43
CA ALA A 177 -4.05 -2.69 17.07
C ALA A 177 -2.98 -3.74 16.71
N VAL A 178 -1.71 -3.49 17.03
CA VAL A 178 -0.62 -4.48 16.83
C VAL A 178 -0.87 -5.73 17.67
N ARG A 179 -1.24 -5.57 18.95
CA ARG A 179 -1.48 -6.72 19.86
C ARG A 179 -2.58 -7.66 19.39
N HIS A 180 -3.56 -7.15 18.65
CA HIS A 180 -4.78 -7.86 18.29
C HIS A 180 -4.97 -8.09 16.79
N HIS A 181 -3.96 -7.83 15.94
CA HIS A 181 -4.14 -7.89 14.48
C HIS A 181 -4.38 -9.31 13.93
N HIS A 182 -4.25 -10.34 14.73
CA HIS A 182 -4.67 -11.70 14.40
C HIS A 182 -5.90 -12.18 15.17
N ASP A 183 -6.63 -11.27 15.84
CA ASP A 183 -7.90 -11.60 16.45
C ASP A 183 -8.97 -11.85 15.38
N LYS A 184 -9.43 -13.10 15.30
CA LYS A 184 -10.35 -13.61 14.28
C LYS A 184 -11.82 -13.55 14.69
N THR A 185 -12.18 -12.68 15.63
CA THR A 185 -13.57 -12.53 16.04
C THR A 185 -14.40 -11.97 14.87
N PRO A 186 -15.41 -12.66 14.36
CA PRO A 186 -16.26 -12.16 13.29
C PRO A 186 -17.21 -11.05 13.78
N GLY A 187 -17.78 -10.28 12.87
CA GLY A 187 -18.80 -9.29 13.16
C GLY A 187 -18.50 -7.90 12.58
N PRO A 188 -19.49 -6.99 12.61
CA PRO A 188 -19.41 -5.71 11.93
C PRO A 188 -18.39 -4.77 12.57
N LEU A 189 -17.73 -3.93 11.75
CA LEU A 189 -16.73 -2.96 12.22
C LEU A 189 -17.32 -1.96 13.22
N ALA A 190 -18.56 -1.54 13.02
CA ALA A 190 -19.22 -0.56 13.90
C ALA A 190 -19.46 -1.06 15.34
N ALA A 191 -19.51 -2.40 15.53
CA ALA A 191 -19.69 -3.00 16.85
C ALA A 191 -18.37 -3.26 17.60
N ARG A 192 -17.22 -2.97 16.96
CA ARG A 192 -15.89 -3.22 17.53
C ARG A 192 -15.37 -2.03 18.30
N GLU A 193 -14.57 -2.30 19.33
CA GLU A 193 -13.73 -1.28 19.98
C GLU A 193 -12.79 -0.63 18.92
N PRO A 194 -12.38 0.64 19.14
CA PRO A 194 -11.55 1.35 18.17
C PRO A 194 -10.31 0.57 17.70
N PHE A 195 -9.51 0.02 18.62
CA PHE A 195 -8.34 -0.78 18.28
C PHE A 195 -8.70 -2.05 17.49
N SER A 196 -9.82 -2.70 17.81
CA SER A 196 -10.25 -3.94 17.15
C SER A 196 -10.71 -3.68 15.70
N ARG A 197 -11.22 -2.47 15.39
CA ARG A 197 -11.50 -2.09 14.00
C ARG A 197 -10.22 -1.98 13.18
N LEU A 198 -9.19 -1.32 13.75
CA LEU A 198 -7.88 -1.19 13.12
C LEU A 198 -7.24 -2.58 12.92
N ALA A 199 -7.22 -3.38 13.97
CA ALA A 199 -6.69 -4.74 13.95
C ALA A 199 -7.35 -5.60 12.85
N ARG A 200 -8.70 -5.50 12.71
CA ARG A 200 -9.43 -6.23 11.68
C ARG A 200 -9.06 -5.80 10.27
N LEU A 201 -8.89 -4.50 10.03
CA LEU A 201 -8.44 -4.02 8.72
C LEU A 201 -7.02 -4.50 8.42
N ILE A 202 -6.11 -4.40 9.40
CA ILE A 202 -4.73 -4.89 9.27
C ILE A 202 -4.74 -6.37 8.89
N GLU A 203 -5.49 -7.21 9.61
CA GLU A 203 -5.58 -8.64 9.36
C GLU A 203 -6.05 -8.95 7.93
N ARG A 204 -7.07 -8.26 7.42
CA ARG A 204 -7.56 -8.48 6.05
C ARG A 204 -6.54 -8.07 4.99
N VAL A 205 -5.85 -6.96 5.17
CA VAL A 205 -4.81 -6.49 4.25
C VAL A 205 -3.55 -7.36 4.35
N ASP A 206 -3.19 -7.84 5.56
CA ASP A 206 -2.09 -8.79 5.77
C ASP A 206 -2.32 -10.09 5.00
N VAL A 207 -3.52 -10.68 5.12
CA VAL A 207 -3.90 -11.89 4.36
C VAL A 207 -3.78 -11.64 2.85
N TYR A 208 -4.26 -10.51 2.33
CA TYR A 208 -4.13 -10.12 0.93
C TYR A 208 -2.66 -10.07 0.50
N ALA A 209 -1.83 -9.31 1.20
CA ALA A 209 -0.42 -9.11 0.89
C ALA A 209 0.37 -10.42 0.99
N ALA A 210 0.15 -11.21 2.05
CA ALA A 210 0.82 -12.49 2.26
C ALA A 210 0.48 -13.54 1.18
N ARG A 211 -0.74 -13.54 0.63
CA ARG A 211 -1.16 -14.46 -0.44
C ARG A 211 -0.55 -14.12 -1.78
N MET A 212 -0.35 -12.85 -2.05
CA MET A 212 0.22 -12.31 -3.29
C MET A 212 1.75 -12.42 -3.32
N ALA A 213 2.41 -12.42 -2.17
CA ALA A 213 3.86 -12.38 -2.07
C ALA A 213 4.52 -13.72 -2.47
N PRO A 214 5.68 -13.67 -3.17
CA PRO A 214 6.46 -14.86 -3.46
C PRO A 214 7.06 -15.45 -2.18
N ARG A 215 7.07 -16.77 -2.09
CA ARG A 215 7.77 -17.52 -1.04
C ARG A 215 8.38 -18.77 -1.63
N GLU A 216 9.50 -19.21 -1.10
CA GLU A 216 10.06 -20.51 -1.48
C GLU A 216 9.02 -21.61 -1.22
N GLY A 217 8.87 -22.53 -2.15
CA GLY A 217 7.91 -23.65 -2.02
C GLY A 217 6.42 -23.29 -2.22
N ARG A 218 6.06 -22.01 -2.49
CA ARG A 218 4.67 -21.62 -2.78
C ARG A 218 4.60 -20.57 -3.89
N SER A 219 3.85 -20.89 -4.96
CA SER A 219 3.56 -19.90 -5.98
C SER A 219 2.69 -18.75 -5.44
N PRO A 220 3.02 -17.49 -5.73
CA PRO A 220 2.19 -16.34 -5.38
C PRO A 220 0.84 -16.41 -6.11
N LEU A 221 -0.23 -16.01 -5.43
CA LEU A 221 -1.51 -15.82 -6.09
C LEU A 221 -1.52 -14.51 -6.90
N PRO A 222 -2.18 -14.49 -8.07
CA PRO A 222 -2.49 -13.22 -8.72
C PRO A 222 -3.27 -12.29 -7.75
N PRO A 223 -3.05 -10.96 -7.79
CA PRO A 223 -3.66 -10.04 -6.83
C PRO A 223 -5.19 -10.13 -6.71
N GLU A 224 -5.92 -10.36 -7.81
CA GLU A 224 -7.37 -10.61 -7.79
C GLU A 224 -7.73 -11.84 -6.94
N MET A 225 -6.98 -12.94 -7.09
CA MET A 225 -7.22 -14.16 -6.31
C MET A 225 -6.81 -13.98 -4.84
N ALA A 226 -5.73 -13.24 -4.58
CA ALA A 226 -5.30 -12.90 -3.23
C ALA A 226 -6.39 -12.09 -2.49
N MET A 227 -7.03 -11.13 -3.17
CA MET A 227 -8.15 -10.35 -2.62
C MET A 227 -9.36 -11.22 -2.25
N SER A 228 -9.65 -12.25 -3.02
CA SER A 228 -10.74 -13.17 -2.67
C SER A 228 -10.51 -13.86 -1.32
N SER A 229 -9.25 -14.01 -0.89
CA SER A 229 -8.88 -14.64 0.39
C SER A 229 -9.17 -13.75 1.61
N CYS A 230 -9.27 -12.43 1.44
CA CYS A 230 -9.57 -11.51 2.54
C CYS A 230 -11.05 -11.10 2.61
N ARG A 231 -11.87 -11.53 1.63
CA ARG A 231 -13.28 -11.11 1.50
C ARG A 231 -14.20 -11.69 2.54
N LEU A 232 -13.97 -12.95 2.95
CA LEU A 232 -14.87 -13.68 3.84
C LEU A 232 -14.29 -13.73 5.24
N ASP A 233 -15.17 -13.63 6.24
CA ASP A 233 -14.83 -13.86 7.63
C ASP A 233 -14.70 -15.37 7.96
N GLU A 234 -14.44 -15.67 9.21
CA GLU A 234 -14.23 -17.03 9.74
C GLU A 234 -15.50 -17.92 9.67
N ASN A 235 -16.67 -17.28 9.48
CA ASN A 235 -17.97 -17.94 9.29
C ASN A 235 -18.37 -18.07 7.82
N GLY A 236 -17.49 -17.61 6.88
CA GLY A 236 -17.79 -17.60 5.45
C GLY A 236 -18.76 -16.49 5.02
N GLN A 237 -18.99 -15.49 5.87
CA GLN A 237 -19.78 -14.32 5.56
C GLN A 237 -18.88 -13.21 5.00
N ILE A 238 -19.48 -12.22 4.32
CA ILE A 238 -18.72 -11.06 3.82
C ILE A 238 -18.18 -10.27 5.01
N ASP A 239 -16.86 -10.10 5.05
CA ASP A 239 -16.17 -9.25 6.01
C ASP A 239 -16.18 -7.80 5.53
N GLU A 240 -16.61 -6.85 6.39
CA GLU A 240 -16.70 -5.44 6.02
C GLU A 240 -15.33 -4.84 5.69
N ALA A 241 -14.28 -5.17 6.46
CA ALA A 241 -12.92 -4.68 6.19
C ALA A 241 -12.37 -5.29 4.90
N GLY A 242 -12.56 -6.60 4.70
CA GLY A 242 -12.17 -7.29 3.47
C GLY A 242 -12.90 -6.77 2.24
N GLN A 243 -14.20 -6.47 2.34
CA GLN A 243 -14.96 -5.86 1.26
C GLN A 243 -14.46 -4.43 0.97
N ALA A 244 -14.15 -3.64 2.01
CA ALA A 244 -13.60 -2.30 1.85
C ALA A 244 -12.24 -2.31 1.11
N VAL A 245 -11.39 -3.32 1.32
CA VAL A 245 -10.15 -3.52 0.54
C VAL A 245 -10.47 -3.69 -0.94
N ILE A 246 -11.46 -4.54 -1.27
CA ILE A 246 -11.88 -4.80 -2.66
C ILE A 246 -12.46 -3.53 -3.29
N ASP A 247 -13.31 -2.81 -2.59
CA ASP A 247 -13.96 -1.59 -3.07
C ASP A 247 -12.93 -0.47 -3.31
N THR A 248 -11.88 -0.40 -2.50
CA THR A 248 -10.81 0.59 -2.63
C THR A 248 -9.85 0.28 -3.78
N LEU A 249 -9.40 -0.97 -3.89
CA LEU A 249 -8.37 -1.37 -4.85
C LEU A 249 -8.93 -1.73 -6.23
N GLY A 250 -10.23 -2.08 -6.30
CA GLY A 250 -10.89 -2.60 -7.48
C GLY A 250 -10.57 -4.07 -7.75
N LYS A 251 -11.29 -4.67 -8.69
CA LYS A 251 -11.12 -6.09 -9.06
C LYS A 251 -9.70 -6.42 -9.54
N TYR A 252 -9.09 -5.51 -10.26
CA TYR A 252 -7.72 -5.62 -10.78
C TYR A 252 -6.90 -4.46 -10.23
N PRO A 253 -6.26 -4.62 -9.06
CA PRO A 253 -5.49 -3.56 -8.42
C PRO A 253 -4.35 -3.05 -9.31
N PRO A 254 -3.97 -1.76 -9.23
CA PRO A 254 -2.72 -1.28 -9.82
C PRO A 254 -1.55 -2.15 -9.39
N GLY A 255 -0.64 -2.47 -10.32
CA GLY A 255 0.45 -3.42 -10.09
C GLY A 255 0.13 -4.87 -10.46
N SER A 256 -1.14 -5.23 -10.68
CA SER A 256 -1.53 -6.59 -11.11
C SER A 256 -1.09 -6.90 -12.54
N ALA A 257 -0.59 -8.11 -12.76
CA ALA A 257 -0.37 -8.64 -14.11
C ALA A 257 -1.69 -9.20 -14.69
N VAL A 258 -2.00 -8.83 -15.93
CA VAL A 258 -3.27 -9.21 -16.59
C VAL A 258 -3.05 -9.59 -18.05
N ARG A 259 -4.00 -10.39 -18.57
CA ARG A 259 -4.12 -10.70 -20.00
C ARG A 259 -5.34 -10.01 -20.58
N LEU A 260 -5.17 -9.38 -21.75
CA LEU A 260 -6.19 -8.62 -22.46
C LEU A 260 -6.85 -9.46 -23.56
N SER A 261 -8.04 -9.03 -24.00
CA SER A 261 -8.85 -9.73 -25.01
C SER A 261 -8.22 -9.79 -26.40
N ASN A 262 -7.30 -8.86 -26.71
CA ASN A 262 -6.51 -8.90 -27.95
C ASN A 262 -5.28 -9.81 -27.87
N GLY A 263 -5.08 -10.52 -26.74
CA GLY A 263 -3.96 -11.43 -26.50
C GLY A 263 -2.71 -10.77 -25.90
N GLU A 264 -2.68 -9.43 -25.75
CA GLU A 264 -1.59 -8.75 -25.05
C GLU A 264 -1.61 -9.07 -23.55
N SER A 265 -0.44 -8.95 -22.88
CA SER A 265 -0.33 -9.01 -21.43
C SER A 265 0.43 -7.80 -20.90
N GLY A 266 0.09 -7.35 -19.69
CA GLY A 266 0.67 -6.16 -19.12
C GLY A 266 0.35 -5.97 -17.64
N ILE A 267 0.65 -4.78 -17.13
CA ILE A 267 0.45 -4.37 -15.74
C ILE A 267 -0.67 -3.32 -15.66
N VAL A 268 -1.60 -3.53 -14.73
CA VAL A 268 -2.60 -2.52 -14.35
C VAL A 268 -1.89 -1.35 -13.70
N VAL A 269 -2.21 -0.12 -14.14
CA VAL A 269 -1.52 1.09 -13.68
C VAL A 269 -2.45 2.15 -13.12
N SER A 270 -3.74 1.99 -13.24
CA SER A 270 -4.69 2.86 -12.54
C SER A 270 -5.97 2.12 -12.21
N ARG A 271 -6.57 2.48 -11.09
CA ARG A 271 -7.95 2.11 -10.76
C ARG A 271 -8.90 2.77 -11.77
N SER A 272 -10.06 2.22 -11.96
CA SER A 272 -11.12 2.81 -12.78
C SER A 272 -12.30 3.23 -11.92
N VAL A 273 -13.01 4.24 -12.36
CA VAL A 273 -14.35 4.59 -11.82
C VAL A 273 -15.33 3.43 -12.02
N SER A 274 -15.15 2.63 -13.08
CA SER A 274 -15.80 1.34 -13.30
C SER A 274 -14.83 0.24 -12.90
N ALA A 275 -15.16 -0.56 -11.89
CA ALA A 275 -14.29 -1.59 -11.32
C ALA A 275 -13.71 -2.59 -12.35
N GLU A 276 -14.20 -2.62 -13.58
CA GLU A 276 -13.83 -3.57 -14.63
C GLU A 276 -13.00 -2.98 -15.78
N ALA A 277 -12.74 -1.66 -15.77
CA ALA A 277 -12.04 -0.99 -16.88
C ALA A 277 -10.80 -0.19 -16.42
N PRO A 278 -9.82 -0.83 -15.75
CA PRO A 278 -8.59 -0.16 -15.36
C PRO A 278 -7.73 0.20 -16.59
N LYS A 279 -6.76 1.11 -16.43
CA LYS A 279 -5.72 1.29 -17.46
C LYS A 279 -4.63 0.25 -17.28
N VAL A 280 -4.11 -0.26 -18.41
CA VAL A 280 -3.07 -1.29 -18.45
C VAL A 280 -1.92 -0.83 -19.33
N VAL A 281 -0.69 -0.98 -18.87
CA VAL A 281 0.50 -0.86 -19.71
C VAL A 281 0.81 -2.24 -20.26
N ALA A 282 0.55 -2.45 -21.56
CA ALA A 282 0.89 -3.67 -22.28
C ALA A 282 2.41 -3.78 -22.46
N LEU A 283 2.93 -4.99 -22.19
CA LEU A 283 4.35 -5.33 -22.23
C LEU A 283 4.67 -6.47 -23.18
N ILE A 284 3.72 -7.40 -23.33
CA ILE A 284 3.84 -8.60 -24.17
C ILE A 284 2.75 -8.55 -25.24
N GLY A 285 3.12 -8.79 -26.47
CA GLY A 285 2.20 -8.86 -27.60
C GLY A 285 1.40 -10.16 -27.64
N ALA A 286 0.41 -10.23 -28.53
CA ALA A 286 -0.42 -11.43 -28.75
C ALA A 286 0.39 -12.65 -29.21
N ASP A 287 1.57 -12.43 -29.80
CA ASP A 287 2.52 -13.47 -30.22
C ASP A 287 3.40 -14.00 -29.07
N GLY A 288 3.19 -13.50 -27.84
CA GLY A 288 3.96 -13.87 -26.66
C GLY A 288 5.33 -13.20 -26.55
N LYS A 289 5.68 -12.29 -27.46
CA LYS A 289 6.97 -11.57 -27.42
C LYS A 289 6.83 -10.23 -26.72
N ALA A 290 7.94 -9.75 -26.15
CA ALA A 290 7.98 -8.40 -25.58
C ALA A 290 7.67 -7.35 -26.65
N LEU A 291 6.81 -6.38 -26.33
CA LEU A 291 6.56 -5.24 -27.19
C LEU A 291 7.83 -4.37 -27.32
N PRO A 292 8.07 -3.72 -28.47
CA PRO A 292 9.21 -2.83 -28.64
C PRO A 292 9.27 -1.70 -27.60
N SER A 293 8.10 -1.25 -27.15
CA SER A 293 7.96 -0.29 -26.04
C SER A 293 6.67 -0.59 -25.26
N PRO A 294 6.67 -0.36 -23.94
CA PRO A 294 5.46 -0.39 -23.13
C PRO A 294 4.39 0.54 -23.71
N THR A 295 3.15 0.11 -23.78
CA THR A 295 2.07 0.90 -24.41
C THR A 295 0.84 0.90 -23.55
N LEU A 296 0.30 2.11 -23.26
CA LEU A 296 -0.91 2.27 -22.48
C LEU A 296 -2.15 1.78 -23.24
N ARG A 297 -3.00 1.01 -22.57
CA ARG A 297 -4.28 0.50 -23.08
C ARG A 297 -5.42 0.97 -22.18
N ASP A 298 -6.48 1.44 -22.80
CA ASP A 298 -7.76 1.71 -22.15
C ASP A 298 -8.62 0.44 -22.24
N THR A 299 -8.82 -0.23 -21.12
CA THR A 299 -9.56 -1.49 -21.09
C THR A 299 -11.09 -1.30 -21.14
N GLY A 300 -11.57 -0.08 -21.12
CA GLY A 300 -12.97 0.27 -21.49
C GLY A 300 -13.29 -0.03 -22.95
N LEU A 301 -12.27 -0.06 -23.80
CA LEU A 301 -12.42 -0.46 -25.19
C LEU A 301 -12.52 -1.98 -25.32
N LYS A 302 -13.55 -2.49 -26.04
CA LYS A 302 -13.83 -3.94 -26.14
C LYS A 302 -12.63 -4.79 -26.52
N GLN A 303 -11.74 -4.28 -27.38
CA GLN A 303 -10.55 -4.98 -27.85
C GLN A 303 -9.44 -5.10 -26.80
N PHE A 304 -9.51 -4.35 -25.70
CA PHE A 304 -8.50 -4.37 -24.63
C PHE A 304 -9.09 -4.79 -23.29
N ARG A 305 -10.26 -5.41 -23.25
CA ARG A 305 -10.86 -5.88 -21.98
C ARG A 305 -9.88 -6.78 -21.24
N VAL A 306 -9.83 -6.64 -19.92
CA VAL A 306 -9.13 -7.60 -19.07
C VAL A 306 -9.89 -8.92 -19.09
N LEU A 307 -9.22 -10.01 -19.46
CA LEU A 307 -9.80 -11.35 -19.43
C LEU A 307 -9.57 -12.02 -18.09
N GLN A 308 -8.36 -11.90 -17.56
CA GLN A 308 -7.97 -12.54 -16.29
C GLN A 308 -6.71 -11.92 -15.72
N SER A 309 -6.52 -12.05 -14.40
CA SER A 309 -5.23 -11.86 -13.76
C SER A 309 -4.28 -12.99 -14.09
N THR A 310 -2.99 -12.70 -14.12
CA THR A 310 -1.91 -13.67 -14.34
C THR A 310 -0.83 -13.52 -13.28
N ALA A 311 0.02 -14.52 -13.12
CA ALA A 311 1.22 -14.38 -12.31
C ALA A 311 2.21 -13.40 -12.96
N HIS A 312 2.90 -12.58 -12.19
CA HIS A 312 3.90 -11.61 -12.69
C HIS A 312 5.03 -12.31 -13.48
N GLY A 313 5.41 -13.53 -13.08
CA GLY A 313 6.38 -14.33 -13.82
C GLY A 313 6.04 -14.58 -15.29
N SER A 314 4.75 -14.49 -15.67
CA SER A 314 4.32 -14.63 -17.07
C SER A 314 4.76 -13.47 -17.98
N LEU A 315 5.15 -12.34 -17.41
CA LEU A 315 5.66 -11.18 -18.14
C LEU A 315 7.16 -11.26 -18.41
N GLY A 316 7.87 -12.23 -17.81
CA GLY A 316 9.31 -12.42 -17.97
C GLY A 316 10.10 -11.14 -17.65
N GLY A 317 11.23 -10.93 -18.32
CA GLY A 317 12.06 -9.73 -18.18
C GLY A 317 11.51 -8.47 -18.87
N ALA A 318 10.30 -8.52 -19.46
CA ALA A 318 9.70 -7.37 -20.14
C ALA A 318 9.18 -6.28 -19.16
N ALA A 319 8.90 -6.65 -17.91
CA ALA A 319 8.40 -5.75 -16.91
C ALA A 319 9.52 -4.88 -16.31
N ASN A 320 9.62 -3.63 -16.76
CA ASN A 320 10.48 -2.62 -16.17
C ASN A 320 9.61 -1.54 -15.53
N LEU A 321 9.56 -1.53 -14.20
CA LEU A 321 8.66 -0.69 -13.41
C LEU A 321 8.88 0.81 -13.69
N GLU A 322 10.13 1.29 -13.84
CA GLU A 322 10.41 2.69 -14.18
C GLU A 322 9.81 3.08 -15.54
N LYS A 323 9.91 2.20 -16.55
CA LYS A 323 9.32 2.46 -17.87
C LYS A 323 7.80 2.45 -17.83
N ILE A 324 7.20 1.58 -16.99
CA ILE A 324 5.75 1.49 -16.77
C ILE A 324 5.26 2.79 -16.16
N LEU A 325 5.90 3.24 -15.08
CA LEU A 325 5.51 4.43 -14.33
C LEU A 325 5.63 5.72 -15.15
N ARG A 326 6.49 5.80 -16.15
CA ARG A 326 6.58 6.98 -17.04
C ARG A 326 5.35 7.22 -17.91
N LEU A 327 4.47 6.23 -18.03
CA LEU A 327 3.27 6.29 -18.86
C LEU A 327 2.00 6.72 -18.08
N ILE A 328 2.13 7.00 -16.79
CA ILE A 328 1.02 7.35 -15.87
C ILE A 328 1.29 8.62 -15.07
#